data_e2dae43a86dd4e0e6db5315f771adaa7
#
_entry.id   e2dae43a86dd4e0e6db5315f771adaa7
#
_cell.length_a   1.000
_cell.length_b   1.000
_cell.length_c   1.000
_cell.angle_alpha   90.00
_cell.angle_beta   90.00
_cell.angle_gamma   90.00
#
_symmetry.space_group_name_H-M   'P 1'
#
loop_
_entity.id
_entity.type
_entity.pdbx_description
1 polymer ?
#
loop_
_entity_poly.entity_id
_entity_poly.type
_entity_poly.pdbx_seq_one_letter_code
_entity_poly.pdbx_strand_id
1 'polypeptide(L)'
;MWLVVMFDLPTQTKKDRKRYRWLSKYLDVESYVRMQYSVYAKVFNSVESANYGKKRLRNFLKINVKKGNVRLLMFTDAQFGKMEIIIGEQSSQEEIMQPSLFDF
;
A
#
# COMPACT_ATOMS: atom_id res chain seq x y z
N MET A 1 -4.92 5.62 10.61
CA MET A 1 -4.29 4.28 10.52
C MET A 1 -3.86 4.00 9.11
N TRP A 2 -2.61 3.70 8.90
CA TRP A 2 -2.04 3.42 7.60
C TRP A 2 -1.85 1.92 7.39
N LEU A 3 -2.21 1.45 6.21
CA LEU A 3 -1.91 0.09 5.75
C LEU A 3 -0.84 0.19 4.67
N VAL A 4 0.29 -0.45 4.90
CA VAL A 4 1.41 -0.49 3.97
C VAL A 4 1.50 -1.88 3.36
N VAL A 5 1.58 -1.93 2.05
CA VAL A 5 1.68 -3.16 1.25
C VAL A 5 3.04 -3.19 0.60
N MET A 6 3.81 -4.22 0.88
CA MET A 6 5.12 -4.45 0.28
C MET A 6 5.10 -5.79 -0.44
N PHE A 7 5.58 -5.81 -1.67
CA PHE A 7 5.54 -7.06 -2.41
C PHE A 7 6.74 -7.26 -3.31
N ASP A 8 7.07 -8.52 -3.50
CA ASP A 8 8.07 -9.00 -4.44
C ASP A 8 7.42 -10.12 -5.24
N LEU A 9 7.07 -9.83 -6.48
CA LEU A 9 6.41 -10.76 -7.38
C LEU A 9 7.34 -11.11 -8.53
N PRO A 10 7.36 -12.38 -8.98
CA PRO A 10 8.12 -12.74 -10.16
C PRO A 10 7.59 -12.01 -11.39
N THR A 11 8.48 -11.68 -12.34
CA THR A 11 8.16 -10.92 -13.54
C THR A 11 8.72 -11.58 -14.81
N GLN A 12 9.13 -12.84 -14.75
CA GLN A 12 9.82 -13.51 -15.86
C GLN A 12 8.88 -13.97 -16.96
N THR A 13 7.71 -14.49 -16.62
CA THR A 13 6.73 -14.97 -17.59
C THR A 13 5.67 -13.92 -17.88
N LYS A 14 4.91 -14.12 -18.96
CA LYS A 14 3.73 -13.28 -19.26
C LYS A 14 2.69 -13.35 -18.14
N LYS A 15 2.48 -14.53 -17.58
CA LYS A 15 1.54 -14.71 -16.45
C LYS A 15 2.01 -13.95 -15.22
N ASP A 16 3.31 -14.00 -14.93
CA ASP A 16 3.89 -13.27 -13.81
C ASP A 16 3.65 -11.77 -13.96
N ARG A 17 3.95 -11.22 -15.12
CA ARG A 17 3.77 -9.80 -15.41
C ARG A 17 2.30 -9.39 -15.36
N LYS A 18 1.39 -10.26 -15.76
CA LYS A 18 -0.05 -10.04 -15.70
C LYS A 18 -0.53 -9.95 -14.24
N ARG A 19 -0.04 -10.85 -13.38
CA ARG A 19 -0.36 -10.80 -11.94
C ARG A 19 0.16 -9.52 -11.29
N TYR A 20 1.35 -9.10 -11.66
CA TYR A 20 1.92 -7.84 -11.18
C TYR A 20 1.02 -6.65 -11.58
N ARG A 21 0.61 -6.58 -12.84
CA ARG A 21 -0.28 -5.51 -13.32
C ARG A 21 -1.63 -5.54 -12.62
N TRP A 22 -2.18 -6.71 -12.37
CA TRP A 22 -3.45 -6.85 -11.65
C TRP A 22 -3.35 -6.30 -10.24
N LEU A 23 -2.28 -6.61 -9.53
CA LEU A 23 -2.08 -6.10 -8.18
C LEU A 23 -1.91 -4.58 -8.20
N SER A 24 -1.07 -4.06 -9.07
CA SER A 24 -0.85 -2.61 -9.19
C SER A 24 -2.16 -1.88 -9.50
N LYS A 25 -2.93 -2.41 -10.45
CA LYS A 25 -4.23 -1.82 -10.81
C LYS A 25 -5.24 -1.87 -9.67
N TYR A 26 -5.30 -2.99 -8.96
CA TYR A 26 -6.17 -3.12 -7.79
C TYR A 26 -5.85 -2.05 -6.74
N LEU A 27 -4.57 -1.89 -6.44
CA LEU A 27 -4.12 -0.91 -5.46
C LEU A 27 -4.45 0.52 -5.91
N ASP A 28 -4.27 0.84 -7.18
CA ASP A 28 -4.63 2.15 -7.73
C ASP A 28 -6.14 2.40 -7.64
N VAL A 29 -6.96 1.43 -8.05
CA VAL A 29 -8.43 1.55 -8.00
C VAL A 29 -8.93 1.69 -6.56
N GLU A 30 -8.32 0.99 -5.62
CA GLU A 30 -8.67 1.07 -4.20
C GLU A 30 -8.05 2.28 -3.50
N SER A 31 -7.45 3.20 -4.27
CA SER A 31 -6.89 4.47 -3.76
C SER A 31 -5.66 4.33 -2.87
N TYR A 32 -4.87 3.28 -3.07
CA TYR A 32 -3.54 3.21 -2.46
C TYR A 32 -2.60 4.17 -3.19
N VAL A 33 -1.68 4.75 -2.47
CA VAL A 33 -0.64 5.62 -3.00
C VAL A 33 0.64 4.81 -3.17
N ARG A 34 1.25 4.88 -4.35
CA ARG A 34 2.54 4.26 -4.59
C ARG A 34 3.64 5.09 -3.95
N MET A 35 4.31 4.51 -2.96
CA MET A 35 5.42 5.15 -2.26
C MET A 35 6.76 4.83 -2.90
N GLN A 36 6.93 3.57 -3.29
CA GLN A 36 8.10 3.05 -3.97
C GLN A 36 7.63 1.98 -4.96
N TYR A 37 8.55 1.47 -5.78
CA TYR A 37 8.20 0.58 -6.89
C TYR A 37 7.23 -0.53 -6.52
N SER A 38 7.45 -1.21 -5.41
CA SER A 38 6.57 -2.29 -4.93
C SER A 38 6.10 -2.04 -3.50
N VAL A 39 5.92 -0.77 -3.14
CA VAL A 39 5.43 -0.35 -1.83
C VAL A 39 4.30 0.64 -2.00
N TYR A 40 3.13 0.27 -1.52
CA TYR A 40 1.92 1.09 -1.57
C TYR A 40 1.39 1.31 -0.15
N ALA A 41 0.69 2.40 0.04
CA ALA A 41 0.08 2.71 1.32
C ALA A 41 -1.29 3.36 1.15
N LYS A 42 -2.16 3.13 2.12
CA LYS A 42 -3.47 3.78 2.17
C LYS A 42 -3.80 4.16 3.60
N VAL A 43 -4.30 5.38 3.78
CA VAL A 43 -4.79 5.85 5.08
C VAL A 43 -6.26 5.49 5.26
N PHE A 44 -6.60 5.05 6.46
CA PHE A 44 -7.97 4.72 6.86
C PHE A 44 -8.35 5.55 8.07
N ASN A 45 -9.65 5.84 8.21
CA ASN A 45 -10.17 6.65 9.31
C ASN A 45 -10.17 5.92 10.65
N SER A 46 -10.13 4.60 10.64
CA SER A 46 -10.19 3.78 11.85
C SER A 46 -9.42 2.48 11.68
N VAL A 47 -9.14 1.82 12.80
CA VAL A 47 -8.54 0.48 12.79
C VAL A 47 -9.50 -0.52 12.12
N GLU A 48 -10.79 -0.39 12.37
CA GLU A 48 -11.81 -1.27 11.79
C GLU A 48 -11.85 -1.16 10.27
N SER A 49 -11.83 0.04 9.72
CA SER A 49 -11.82 0.25 8.27
C SER A 49 -10.50 -0.25 7.65
N ALA A 50 -9.38 -0.07 8.33
CA ALA A 50 -8.09 -0.60 7.88
C ALA A 50 -8.10 -2.13 7.87
N ASN A 51 -8.66 -2.78 8.90
CA ASN A 51 -8.79 -4.23 8.94
C ASN A 51 -9.70 -4.74 7.81
N TYR A 52 -10.77 -4.02 7.50
CA TYR A 52 -11.64 -4.36 6.39
C TYR A 52 -10.90 -4.27 5.04
N GLY A 53 -10.16 -3.20 4.83
CA GLY A 53 -9.33 -3.02 3.64
C GLY A 53 -8.26 -4.11 3.51
N LYS A 54 -7.65 -4.49 4.61
CA LYS A 54 -6.69 -5.59 4.67
C LYS A 54 -7.33 -6.93 4.28
N LYS A 55 -8.54 -7.19 4.75
CA LYS A 55 -9.29 -8.40 4.39
C LYS A 55 -9.62 -8.45 2.90
N ARG A 56 -10.07 -7.33 2.33
CA ARG A 56 -10.35 -7.20 0.90
C ARG A 56 -9.10 -7.48 0.06
N LEU A 57 -7.99 -6.88 0.43
CA LEU A 57 -6.71 -7.09 -0.26
C LEU A 57 -6.26 -8.55 -0.17
N ARG A 58 -6.36 -9.15 1.01
CA ARG A 58 -6.03 -10.56 1.21
C ARG A 58 -6.83 -11.46 0.29
N ASN A 59 -8.13 -11.23 0.19
CA ASN A 59 -9.01 -12.02 -0.68
C ASN A 59 -8.62 -11.86 -2.15
N PHE A 60 -8.36 -10.64 -2.59
CA PHE A 60 -7.89 -10.37 -3.95
C PHE A 60 -6.60 -11.11 -4.26
N LEU A 61 -5.62 -11.06 -3.36
CA LEU A 61 -4.32 -11.71 -3.52
C LEU A 61 -4.46 -13.24 -3.65
N LYS A 62 -5.27 -13.83 -2.81
CA LYS A 62 -5.49 -15.29 -2.82
C LYS A 62 -6.15 -15.78 -4.10
N ILE A 63 -7.02 -14.98 -4.69
CA ILE A 63 -7.76 -15.36 -5.90
C ILE A 63 -6.93 -15.06 -7.16
N ASN A 64 -6.28 -13.90 -7.23
CA ASN A 64 -5.74 -13.38 -8.49
C ASN A 64 -4.21 -13.45 -8.59
N VAL A 65 -3.49 -13.40 -7.49
CA VAL A 65 -2.02 -13.33 -7.51
C VAL A 65 -1.39 -14.68 -7.24
N LYS A 66 -1.67 -15.29 -6.10
CA LYS A 66 -1.33 -16.68 -5.73
C LYS A 66 0.16 -16.99 -5.58
N LYS A 67 1.04 -16.19 -6.15
CA LYS A 67 2.51 -16.40 -6.13
C LYS A 67 3.23 -15.16 -5.65
N GLY A 68 4.48 -15.34 -5.22
CA GLY A 68 5.34 -14.26 -4.80
C GLY A 68 5.26 -14.04 -3.30
N ASN A 69 5.75 -12.88 -2.89
CA ASN A 69 5.79 -12.49 -1.49
C ASN A 69 5.06 -11.18 -1.32
N VAL A 70 4.03 -11.15 -0.49
CA VAL A 70 3.27 -9.94 -0.18
C VAL A 70 3.16 -9.81 1.32
N ARG A 71 3.56 -8.65 1.84
CA ARG A 71 3.54 -8.35 3.27
C ARG A 71 2.72 -7.11 3.54
N LEU A 72 1.97 -7.15 4.62
CA LEU A 72 1.11 -6.05 5.06
C LEU A 72 1.56 -5.61 6.45
N LEU A 73 1.67 -4.30 6.64
CA LEU A 73 1.94 -3.70 7.93
C LEU A 73 0.95 -2.57 8.18
N MET A 74 0.52 -2.45 9.43
CA MET A 74 -0.32 -1.34 9.86
C MET A 74 0.47 -0.42 10.76
N PHE A 75 0.32 0.88 10.52
CA PHE A 75 0.96 1.93 11.32
C PHE A 75 -0.07 2.95 11.76
N THR A 76 0.09 3.47 12.97
CA THR A 76 -0.66 4.66 13.37
C THR A 76 -0.22 5.86 12.53
N ASP A 77 -1.06 6.90 12.48
CA ASP A 77 -0.70 8.12 11.78
C ASP A 77 0.58 8.74 12.35
N ALA A 78 0.74 8.68 13.67
CA ALA A 78 1.96 9.16 14.33
C ALA A 78 3.21 8.36 13.93
N GLN A 79 3.11 7.04 13.85
CA GLN A 79 4.21 6.18 13.42
C GLN A 79 4.57 6.44 11.96
N PHE A 80 3.58 6.51 11.09
CA PHE A 80 3.79 6.80 9.67
C PHE A 80 4.44 8.17 9.47
N GLY A 81 3.99 9.17 10.24
CA GLY A 81 4.52 10.53 10.17
C GLY A 81 5.97 10.65 10.63
N LYS A 82 6.51 9.68 11.36
CA LYS A 82 7.92 9.64 11.77
C LYS A 82 8.84 9.06 10.70
N MET A 83 8.30 8.63 9.57
CA MET A 83 9.11 8.11 8.48
C MET A 83 10.08 9.19 8.00
N GLU A 84 11.36 8.86 7.97
CA GLU A 84 12.40 9.75 7.51
C GLU A 84 12.72 9.47 6.05
N ILE A 85 12.67 10.52 5.24
CA ILE A 85 13.06 10.42 3.82
C ILE A 85 14.47 11.00 3.71
N ILE A 86 15.45 10.12 3.57
CA ILE A 86 16.86 10.51 3.51
C ILE A 86 17.20 11.04 2.12
N ILE A 87 16.70 10.39 1.09
CA ILE A 87 16.86 10.79 -0.31
C ILE A 87 15.50 10.64 -0.99
N GLY A 88 15.08 11.66 -1.72
CA GLY A 88 13.80 11.68 -2.43
C GLY A 88 12.86 12.72 -1.85
N GLU A 89 11.62 12.70 -2.34
CA GLU A 89 10.59 13.63 -1.90
C GLU A 89 9.29 12.87 -1.62
N GLN A 90 8.52 13.36 -0.66
CA GLN A 90 7.17 12.87 -0.43
C GLN A 90 6.28 13.29 -1.59
N SER A 91 5.46 12.37 -2.11
CA SER A 91 4.53 12.71 -3.18
C SER A 91 3.44 13.65 -2.65
N SER A 92 2.87 14.46 -3.55
CA SER A 92 1.75 15.34 -3.19
C SER A 92 0.54 14.54 -2.71
N GLN A 93 0.34 13.32 -3.21
CA GLN A 93 -0.73 12.44 -2.75
C GLN A 93 -0.50 11.98 -1.31
N GLU A 94 0.74 11.67 -0.94
CA GLU A 94 1.08 11.33 0.44
C GLU A 94 0.81 12.49 1.39
N GLU A 95 1.17 13.70 0.98
CA GLU A 95 0.91 14.91 1.77
C GLU A 95 -0.58 15.15 1.98
N ILE A 96 -1.40 14.98 0.94
CA ILE A 96 -2.85 15.18 1.00
C ILE A 96 -3.50 14.13 1.90
N MET A 97 -3.09 12.87 1.79
CA MET A 97 -3.66 11.77 2.56
C MET A 97 -3.19 11.74 4.00
N GLN A 98 -2.01 12.26 4.27
CA GLN A 98 -1.47 12.26 5.62
C GLN A 98 -2.22 13.27 6.46
N PRO A 99 -2.89 12.85 7.54
CA PRO A 99 -3.46 13.80 8.48
C PRO A 99 -2.34 14.70 8.94
N SER A 100 -2.53 16.01 8.85
CA SER A 100 -1.46 16.94 9.10
C SER A 100 -0.95 16.79 10.53
N LEU A 101 0.29 16.33 10.67
CA LEU A 101 1.02 16.38 11.94
C LEU A 101 1.35 17.82 12.33
N PHE A 102 1.07 18.76 11.45
CA PHE A 102 1.34 20.17 11.62
C PHE A 102 0.06 21.00 11.78
N ASP A 103 -1.12 20.38 11.74
CA ASP A 103 -2.39 21.02 12.08
C ASP A 103 -2.58 21.00 13.61
N PHE A 104 -1.86 21.86 14.22
CA PHE A 104 -2.02 22.09 15.65
C PHE A 104 -2.79 23.36 15.91
#